data_cecad7c3182c39563d5d630b68053696
#
_entry.id   cecad7c3182c39563d5d630b68053696
#
_cell.length_a   1.000
_cell.length_b   1.000
_cell.length_c   1.000
_cell.angle_alpha   90.00
_cell.angle_beta   90.00
_cell.angle_gamma   90.00
#
_symmetry.space_group_name_H-M   'P 1'
#
loop_
_entity.id
_entity.type
_entity.pdbx_description
1 polymer ?
#
loop_
_entity_poly.entity_id
_entity_poly.type
_entity_poly.pdbx_seq_one_letter_code
_entity_poly.pdbx_strand_id
1 'polypeptide(L)'
;MRSSPDKVRRPGYAPETNVGVGRRGLHTRDRILACAAEVFLANGFHGSSLDTIAKAANASRATVYQYFAGKEDIFRELSAAAEREMLQHSEGLGELGPTVAGVDALHRWLVDWADIYDAHAVVFAEFPGIGTATGLAVIDAGAVAESFRLTVTERLGRAPLRGLDLHDAAAVLGRIPHMVQLYRYRGMFPLPDRAAVSWSLTVALQLMLFPDTPDEALQGAAPSGIDDSPGQPPVVVESPESTAVVAGVALSPIAQDVLAASSALFAERGYYVVGMEEIAAAAELSRATLYRYFSTKAEILAELTRRAVTEIEGQAVALQELAAGALGEWTVGYVRFHRAYRGVIRAWFDGTVAEQLSDASVDDGIGAIHRAVETLLETVDLPAGIDGQVAGAVFMAVLGRMTEPTGADATESDEGAAALMVNLLQRSLLREAAQPGGAT
;
A
#
# COMPACT_ATOMS: atom_id res chain seq x y z
N MET A 1 -47.94 -17.23 9.92
CA MET A 1 -46.56 -17.10 9.40
C MET A 1 -46.41 -18.03 8.22
N ARG A 2 -46.43 -17.49 6.98
CA ARG A 2 -46.19 -18.29 5.76
C ARG A 2 -44.73 -18.13 5.44
N SER A 3 -43.97 -19.22 5.50
CA SER A 3 -42.55 -19.28 5.07
C SER A 3 -42.53 -18.99 3.54
N SER A 4 -41.71 -18.02 3.13
CA SER A 4 -41.38 -17.78 1.73
C SER A 4 -40.77 -19.06 1.14
N PRO A 5 -41.16 -19.44 -0.08
CA PRO A 5 -40.57 -20.61 -0.73
C PRO A 5 -39.12 -20.29 -1.07
N ASP A 6 -38.22 -21.15 -0.63
CA ASP A 6 -36.84 -21.20 -1.12
C ASP A 6 -36.83 -21.12 -2.66
N LYS A 7 -36.18 -20.08 -3.18
CA LYS A 7 -35.95 -19.96 -4.63
C LYS A 7 -35.01 -21.10 -5.00
N VAL A 8 -35.58 -22.16 -5.56
CA VAL A 8 -34.86 -23.30 -6.12
C VAL A 8 -33.93 -22.77 -7.21
N ARG A 9 -32.63 -22.75 -6.92
CA ARG A 9 -31.59 -22.45 -7.92
C ARG A 9 -31.68 -23.49 -9.04
N ARG A 10 -31.70 -23.05 -10.30
CA ARG A 10 -31.77 -23.93 -11.45
C ARG A 10 -30.55 -24.89 -11.45
N PRO A 11 -30.70 -26.20 -11.64
CA PRO A 11 -29.59 -27.12 -11.81
C PRO A 11 -28.69 -26.66 -12.95
N GLY A 12 -27.38 -26.57 -12.71
CA GLY A 12 -26.39 -26.11 -13.70
C GLY A 12 -25.81 -24.71 -13.49
N TYR A 13 -26.30 -23.94 -12.49
CA TYR A 13 -25.83 -22.59 -12.18
C TYR A 13 -25.35 -22.46 -10.73
N ALA A 14 -24.91 -23.53 -10.12
CA ALA A 14 -24.39 -23.50 -8.76
C ALA A 14 -22.89 -23.20 -8.74
N PRO A 15 -22.33 -22.56 -7.67
CA PRO A 15 -20.91 -22.37 -7.50
C PRO A 15 -20.15 -23.71 -7.46
N GLU A 16 -18.82 -23.69 -7.54
CA GLU A 16 -17.91 -24.82 -7.73
C GLU A 16 -18.15 -26.09 -6.88
N THR A 17 -18.91 -26.00 -5.81
CA THR A 17 -19.30 -27.14 -4.97
C THR A 17 -20.33 -28.07 -5.59
N ASN A 18 -20.85 -27.74 -6.81
CA ASN A 18 -21.88 -28.57 -7.46
C ASN A 18 -21.33 -29.22 -8.73
N VAL A 19 -21.19 -30.53 -8.69
CA VAL A 19 -20.65 -31.44 -9.74
C VAL A 19 -21.42 -31.35 -11.07
N GLY A 20 -22.48 -30.55 -11.18
CA GLY A 20 -23.34 -30.43 -12.35
C GLY A 20 -23.17 -29.18 -13.22
N VAL A 21 -22.21 -28.29 -12.94
CA VAL A 21 -21.97 -27.09 -13.78
C VAL A 21 -21.26 -27.50 -15.07
N GLY A 22 -21.97 -27.39 -16.20
CA GLY A 22 -21.36 -27.68 -17.51
C GLY A 22 -20.27 -26.65 -17.88
N ARG A 23 -19.29 -27.03 -18.73
CA ARG A 23 -18.18 -26.18 -19.21
C ARG A 23 -18.58 -24.76 -19.62
N ARG A 24 -19.77 -24.56 -20.23
CA ARG A 24 -20.26 -23.25 -20.61
C ARG A 24 -20.61 -22.35 -19.40
N GLY A 25 -21.09 -22.95 -18.33
CA GLY A 25 -21.42 -22.21 -17.11
C GLY A 25 -20.16 -21.72 -16.38
N LEU A 26 -19.13 -22.57 -16.27
CA LEU A 26 -17.83 -22.20 -15.73
C LEU A 26 -17.21 -21.05 -16.54
N HIS A 27 -17.16 -21.19 -17.87
CA HIS A 27 -16.64 -20.14 -18.74
C HIS A 27 -17.38 -18.78 -18.62
N THR A 28 -18.69 -18.80 -18.39
CA THR A 28 -19.47 -17.57 -18.16
C THR A 28 -19.15 -16.94 -16.82
N ARG A 29 -18.98 -17.76 -15.77
CA ARG A 29 -18.62 -17.32 -14.44
C ARG A 29 -17.22 -16.68 -14.41
N ASP A 30 -16.23 -17.37 -15.01
CA ASP A 30 -14.86 -16.88 -15.10
C ASP A 30 -14.78 -15.56 -15.88
N ARG A 31 -15.55 -15.45 -16.97
CA ARG A 31 -15.64 -14.18 -17.72
C ARG A 31 -16.25 -13.05 -16.88
N ILE A 32 -17.26 -13.34 -16.06
CA ILE A 32 -17.85 -12.32 -15.16
C ILE A 32 -16.80 -11.89 -14.12
N LEU A 33 -16.03 -12.81 -13.54
CA LEU A 33 -14.96 -12.50 -12.61
C LEU A 33 -13.86 -11.63 -13.25
N ALA A 34 -13.40 -12.00 -14.45
CA ALA A 34 -12.38 -11.24 -15.18
C ALA A 34 -12.86 -9.82 -15.51
N CYS A 35 -14.07 -9.68 -16.07
CA CYS A 35 -14.64 -8.36 -16.36
C CYS A 35 -14.93 -7.55 -15.09
N ALA A 36 -15.31 -8.20 -13.99
CA ALA A 36 -15.51 -7.52 -12.72
C ALA A 36 -14.19 -6.98 -12.16
N ALA A 37 -13.09 -7.73 -12.29
CA ALA A 37 -11.77 -7.27 -11.93
C ALA A 37 -11.38 -5.99 -12.70
N GLU A 38 -11.58 -5.98 -14.04
CA GLU A 38 -11.34 -4.80 -14.86
C GLU A 38 -12.22 -3.60 -14.45
N VAL A 39 -13.50 -3.83 -14.16
CA VAL A 39 -14.43 -2.78 -13.72
C VAL A 39 -14.04 -2.23 -12.34
N PHE A 40 -13.64 -3.08 -11.40
CA PHE A 40 -13.17 -2.65 -10.09
C PHE A 40 -11.86 -1.86 -10.18
N LEU A 41 -10.94 -2.27 -11.06
CA LEU A 41 -9.70 -1.54 -11.29
C LEU A 41 -9.94 -0.14 -11.88
N ALA A 42 -10.90 -0.03 -12.80
CA ALA A 42 -11.20 1.23 -13.48
C ALA A 42 -12.03 2.21 -12.62
N ASN A 43 -12.93 1.71 -11.77
CA ASN A 43 -13.90 2.54 -11.05
C ASN A 43 -13.82 2.43 -9.52
N GLY A 44 -12.87 1.65 -8.99
CA GLY A 44 -12.85 1.24 -7.59
C GLY A 44 -14.01 0.31 -7.22
N PHE A 45 -13.92 -0.36 -6.08
CA PHE A 45 -14.99 -1.24 -5.61
C PHE A 45 -16.29 -0.46 -5.36
N HIS A 46 -16.21 0.69 -4.68
CA HIS A 46 -17.39 1.47 -4.32
C HIS A 46 -18.06 2.13 -5.53
N GLY A 47 -17.32 2.59 -6.52
CA GLY A 47 -17.81 3.18 -7.77
C GLY A 47 -18.41 2.16 -8.76
N SER A 48 -18.24 0.85 -8.51
CA SER A 48 -18.69 -0.22 -9.39
C SER A 48 -20.09 -0.73 -9.06
N SER A 49 -20.81 -1.20 -10.08
CA SER A 49 -22.14 -1.80 -9.94
C SER A 49 -22.25 -3.14 -10.69
N LEU A 50 -23.20 -4.01 -10.27
CA LEU A 50 -23.48 -5.23 -11.02
C LEU A 50 -23.97 -4.97 -12.45
N ASP A 51 -24.59 -3.83 -12.71
CA ASP A 51 -25.03 -3.46 -14.06
C ASP A 51 -23.83 -3.14 -14.96
N THR A 52 -22.83 -2.41 -14.43
CA THR A 52 -21.57 -2.12 -15.13
C THR A 52 -20.82 -3.42 -15.44
N ILE A 53 -20.72 -4.33 -14.44
CA ILE A 53 -20.06 -5.63 -14.60
C ILE A 53 -20.79 -6.50 -15.62
N ALA A 54 -22.12 -6.56 -15.57
CA ALA A 54 -22.93 -7.31 -16.54
C ALA A 54 -22.71 -6.81 -17.96
N LYS A 55 -22.69 -5.48 -18.16
CA LYS A 55 -22.41 -4.84 -19.44
C LYS A 55 -21.01 -5.19 -19.95
N ALA A 56 -19.98 -5.08 -19.12
CA ALA A 56 -18.59 -5.43 -19.45
C ALA A 56 -18.47 -6.91 -19.83
N ALA A 57 -19.13 -7.80 -19.09
CA ALA A 57 -19.14 -9.25 -19.35
C ALA A 57 -20.04 -9.67 -20.53
N ASN A 58 -20.67 -8.73 -21.23
CA ASN A 58 -21.68 -9.02 -22.27
C ASN A 58 -22.71 -10.06 -21.79
N ALA A 59 -23.23 -9.86 -20.57
CA ALA A 59 -24.19 -10.73 -19.90
C ALA A 59 -25.42 -9.92 -19.45
N SER A 60 -26.57 -10.59 -19.30
CA SER A 60 -27.69 -9.93 -18.66
C SER A 60 -27.48 -9.82 -17.16
N ARG A 61 -28.08 -8.81 -16.52
CA ARG A 61 -28.10 -8.68 -15.06
C ARG A 61 -28.63 -9.96 -14.38
N ALA A 62 -29.66 -10.56 -14.95
CA ALA A 62 -30.22 -11.83 -14.48
C ALA A 62 -29.22 -12.97 -14.57
N THR A 63 -28.36 -12.99 -15.59
CA THR A 63 -27.26 -13.96 -15.72
C THR A 63 -26.24 -13.75 -14.59
N VAL A 64 -25.82 -12.51 -14.31
CA VAL A 64 -24.87 -12.25 -13.21
C VAL A 64 -25.45 -12.69 -11.87
N TYR A 65 -26.72 -12.38 -11.58
CA TYR A 65 -27.38 -12.82 -10.35
C TYR A 65 -27.55 -14.35 -10.21
N GLN A 66 -27.41 -15.11 -11.29
CA GLN A 66 -27.41 -16.58 -11.21
C GLN A 66 -26.11 -17.12 -10.57
N TYR A 67 -24.99 -16.37 -10.72
CA TYR A 67 -23.68 -16.78 -10.20
C TYR A 67 -23.31 -16.07 -8.91
N PHE A 68 -23.65 -14.79 -8.77
CA PHE A 68 -23.22 -13.93 -7.68
C PHE A 68 -24.39 -13.18 -7.07
N ALA A 69 -24.49 -13.14 -5.75
CA ALA A 69 -25.55 -12.44 -5.03
C ALA A 69 -25.39 -10.91 -5.10
N GLY A 70 -24.14 -10.41 -5.22
CA GLY A 70 -23.79 -9.00 -5.28
C GLY A 70 -22.35 -8.81 -5.74
N LYS A 71 -21.91 -7.56 -5.86
CA LYS A 71 -20.51 -7.23 -6.18
C LYS A 71 -19.56 -7.65 -5.04
N GLU A 72 -20.07 -7.65 -3.81
CA GLU A 72 -19.35 -8.13 -2.62
C GLU A 72 -19.00 -9.62 -2.74
N ASP A 73 -19.89 -10.41 -3.33
CA ASP A 73 -19.67 -11.85 -3.54
C ASP A 73 -18.60 -12.10 -4.59
N ILE A 74 -18.62 -11.31 -5.66
CA ILE A 74 -17.57 -11.32 -6.70
C ILE A 74 -16.21 -10.93 -6.09
N PHE A 75 -16.18 -9.83 -5.34
CA PHE A 75 -14.93 -9.35 -4.74
C PHE A 75 -14.36 -10.33 -3.71
N ARG A 76 -15.23 -10.96 -2.92
CA ARG A 76 -14.83 -12.02 -1.97
C ARG A 76 -14.15 -13.18 -2.69
N GLU A 77 -14.63 -13.55 -3.85
CA GLU A 77 -14.03 -14.65 -4.62
C GLU A 77 -12.67 -14.28 -5.22
N LEU A 78 -12.56 -13.06 -5.79
CA LEU A 78 -11.28 -12.53 -6.26
C LEU A 78 -10.27 -12.46 -5.11
N SER A 79 -10.72 -12.00 -3.94
CA SER A 79 -9.87 -11.91 -2.74
C SER A 79 -9.44 -13.28 -2.22
N ALA A 80 -10.33 -14.29 -2.23
CA ALA A 80 -9.97 -15.64 -1.81
C ALA A 80 -8.94 -16.31 -2.74
N ALA A 81 -8.91 -15.93 -4.03
CA ALA A 81 -7.86 -16.37 -4.95
C ALA A 81 -6.52 -15.72 -4.61
N ALA A 82 -6.51 -14.40 -4.42
CA ALA A 82 -5.31 -13.65 -4.02
C ALA A 82 -4.75 -14.12 -2.68
N GLU A 83 -5.62 -14.36 -1.69
CA GLU A 83 -5.25 -14.90 -0.37
C GLU A 83 -4.51 -16.22 -0.47
N ARG A 84 -5.06 -17.19 -1.21
CA ARG A 84 -4.42 -18.51 -1.38
C ARG A 84 -3.02 -18.40 -1.98
N GLU A 85 -2.87 -17.62 -3.04
CA GLU A 85 -1.58 -17.44 -3.70
C GLU A 85 -0.59 -16.68 -2.83
N MET A 86 -1.04 -15.64 -2.11
CA MET A 86 -0.21 -14.88 -1.18
C MET A 86 0.29 -15.76 -0.02
N LEU A 87 -0.57 -16.59 0.58
CA LEU A 87 -0.17 -17.50 1.66
C LEU A 87 0.78 -18.58 1.15
N GLN A 88 0.51 -19.17 -0.02
CA GLN A 88 1.42 -20.12 -0.64
C GLN A 88 2.79 -19.49 -0.93
N HIS A 89 2.80 -18.24 -1.41
CA HIS A 89 4.01 -17.48 -1.65
C HIS A 89 4.84 -17.27 -0.37
N SER A 90 4.19 -16.96 0.77
CA SER A 90 4.87 -16.81 2.05
C SER A 90 5.61 -18.09 2.49
N GLU A 91 5.03 -19.26 2.19
CA GLU A 91 5.67 -20.57 2.42
C GLU A 91 6.88 -20.82 1.51
N GLY A 92 6.91 -20.16 0.35
CA GLY A 92 7.99 -20.28 -0.66
C GLY A 92 9.26 -19.52 -0.34
N LEU A 93 9.30 -18.73 0.76
CA LEU A 93 10.50 -18.00 1.17
C LEU A 93 11.64 -18.98 1.48
N GLY A 94 12.72 -18.91 0.67
CA GLY A 94 13.91 -19.76 0.80
C GLY A 94 14.80 -19.34 1.99
N GLU A 95 15.93 -20.04 2.13
CA GLU A 95 16.93 -19.66 3.13
C GLU A 95 17.60 -18.35 2.74
N LEU A 96 17.45 -17.33 3.60
CA LEU A 96 18.04 -16.00 3.42
C LEU A 96 19.35 -15.87 4.19
N GLY A 97 20.27 -15.06 3.66
CA GLY A 97 21.54 -14.78 4.30
C GLY A 97 22.44 -13.92 3.41
N PRO A 98 23.61 -13.46 3.93
CA PRO A 98 24.53 -12.59 3.19
C PRO A 98 25.40 -13.38 2.20
N THR A 99 24.79 -14.18 1.34
CA THR A 99 25.44 -15.06 0.36
C THR A 99 24.76 -14.95 -1.01
N VAL A 100 25.45 -15.34 -2.09
CA VAL A 100 24.85 -15.41 -3.44
C VAL A 100 23.55 -16.22 -3.43
N ALA A 101 23.52 -17.39 -2.78
CA ALA A 101 22.32 -18.23 -2.71
C ALA A 101 21.17 -17.55 -1.95
N GLY A 102 21.48 -16.77 -0.88
CA GLY A 102 20.49 -16.00 -0.14
C GLY A 102 19.91 -14.85 -0.97
N VAL A 103 20.76 -14.13 -1.70
CA VAL A 103 20.32 -13.07 -2.64
C VAL A 103 19.45 -13.66 -3.75
N ASP A 104 19.87 -14.77 -4.36
CA ASP A 104 19.07 -15.49 -5.36
C ASP A 104 17.71 -15.95 -4.85
N ALA A 105 17.66 -16.44 -3.62
CA ALA A 105 16.41 -16.88 -2.99
C ALA A 105 15.46 -15.69 -2.79
N LEU A 106 15.97 -14.56 -2.27
CA LEU A 106 15.20 -13.33 -2.11
C LEU A 106 14.72 -12.79 -3.46
N HIS A 107 15.61 -12.75 -4.46
CA HIS A 107 15.25 -12.24 -5.80
C HIS A 107 14.12 -13.05 -6.43
N ARG A 108 14.21 -14.37 -6.44
CA ARG A 108 13.14 -15.25 -6.98
C ARG A 108 11.82 -15.00 -6.23
N TRP A 109 11.87 -14.91 -4.92
CA TRP A 109 10.69 -14.65 -4.11
C TRP A 109 10.04 -13.29 -4.45
N LEU A 110 10.83 -12.24 -4.70
CA LEU A 110 10.32 -10.92 -5.09
C LEU A 110 9.79 -10.89 -6.53
N VAL A 111 10.38 -11.66 -7.45
CA VAL A 111 9.86 -11.83 -8.82
C VAL A 111 8.50 -12.53 -8.77
N ASP A 112 8.39 -13.63 -8.02
CA ASP A 112 7.12 -14.34 -7.83
C ASP A 112 6.05 -13.43 -7.19
N TRP A 113 6.45 -12.59 -6.22
CA TRP A 113 5.53 -11.60 -5.63
C TRP A 113 5.01 -10.60 -6.66
N ALA A 114 5.86 -10.13 -7.56
CA ALA A 114 5.45 -9.22 -8.63
C ALA A 114 4.47 -9.89 -9.60
N ASP A 115 4.63 -11.18 -9.91
CA ASP A 115 3.67 -11.95 -10.72
C ASP A 115 2.31 -12.08 -10.02
N ILE A 116 2.31 -12.42 -8.74
CA ILE A 116 1.08 -12.52 -7.93
C ILE A 116 0.40 -11.16 -7.83
N TYR A 117 1.18 -10.08 -7.63
CA TYR A 117 0.63 -8.74 -7.58
C TYR A 117 -0.07 -8.36 -8.88
N ASP A 118 0.56 -8.61 -10.04
CA ASP A 118 -0.01 -8.31 -11.34
C ASP A 118 -1.29 -9.14 -11.62
N ALA A 119 -1.30 -10.42 -11.22
CA ALA A 119 -2.47 -11.29 -11.38
C ALA A 119 -3.66 -10.87 -10.50
N HIS A 120 -3.40 -10.28 -9.33
CA HIS A 120 -4.42 -9.93 -8.33
C HIS A 120 -4.43 -8.44 -7.98
N ALA A 121 -3.99 -7.58 -8.90
CA ALA A 121 -3.86 -6.14 -8.67
C ALA A 121 -5.17 -5.50 -8.16
N VAL A 122 -6.32 -5.97 -8.66
CA VAL A 122 -7.64 -5.51 -8.21
C VAL A 122 -7.87 -5.66 -6.70
N VAL A 123 -7.32 -6.72 -6.10
CA VAL A 123 -7.43 -6.96 -4.66
C VAL A 123 -6.40 -6.12 -3.90
N PHE A 124 -5.15 -6.18 -4.33
CA PHE A 124 -4.05 -5.51 -3.63
C PHE A 124 -4.13 -3.98 -3.73
N ALA A 125 -4.66 -3.43 -4.83
CA ALA A 125 -4.81 -1.98 -4.98
C ALA A 125 -5.89 -1.38 -4.07
N GLU A 126 -6.92 -2.15 -3.70
CA GLU A 126 -7.94 -1.72 -2.73
C GLU A 126 -7.43 -1.76 -1.28
N PHE A 127 -6.32 -2.46 -1.04
CA PHE A 127 -5.72 -2.61 0.28
C PHE A 127 -4.29 -2.05 0.31
N PRO A 128 -4.10 -0.73 0.32
CA PRO A 128 -2.77 -0.11 0.35
C PRO A 128 -1.98 -0.46 1.62
N GLY A 129 -2.62 -1.11 2.58
CA GLY A 129 -2.00 -1.63 3.80
C GLY A 129 -2.51 -3.02 4.14
N ILE A 130 -1.67 -4.04 3.98
CA ILE A 130 -1.97 -5.36 4.53
C ILE A 130 -2.22 -5.19 6.03
N GLY A 131 -3.42 -5.57 6.51
CA GLY A 131 -3.80 -5.49 7.93
C GLY A 131 -4.63 -4.29 8.36
N THR A 132 -4.90 -3.31 7.48
CA THR A 132 -5.69 -2.12 7.85
C THR A 132 -7.06 -2.03 7.13
N ALA A 133 -7.45 -3.05 6.41
CA ALA A 133 -8.67 -3.04 5.59
C ALA A 133 -9.94 -3.31 6.42
N THR A 134 -10.29 -2.37 7.29
CA THR A 134 -11.60 -2.38 7.97
C THR A 134 -12.74 -1.83 7.10
N GLY A 135 -12.43 -1.34 5.88
CA GLY A 135 -13.40 -0.69 5.00
C GLY A 135 -14.30 -1.62 4.17
N LEU A 136 -13.83 -2.82 3.86
CA LEU A 136 -14.61 -3.84 3.16
C LEU A 136 -14.91 -4.98 4.14
N ALA A 137 -16.07 -4.96 4.78
CA ALA A 137 -16.57 -6.05 5.63
C ALA A 137 -16.75 -7.40 4.87
N VAL A 138 -16.15 -7.50 3.67
CA VAL A 138 -16.26 -8.64 2.75
C VAL A 138 -15.20 -9.68 3.04
N ILE A 139 -14.00 -9.26 3.53
CA ILE A 139 -12.86 -10.15 3.84
C ILE A 139 -12.17 -9.69 5.12
N ASP A 140 -11.58 -10.62 5.86
CA ASP A 140 -10.70 -10.33 6.98
C ASP A 140 -9.24 -10.22 6.50
N ALA A 141 -8.93 -9.10 5.85
CA ALA A 141 -7.57 -8.83 5.36
C ALA A 141 -6.55 -8.75 6.50
N GLY A 142 -6.99 -8.43 7.72
CA GLY A 142 -6.13 -8.44 8.90
C GLY A 142 -5.66 -9.85 9.26
N ALA A 143 -6.56 -10.83 9.26
CA ALA A 143 -6.21 -12.22 9.53
C ALA A 143 -5.29 -12.81 8.45
N VAL A 144 -5.52 -12.45 7.17
CA VAL A 144 -4.66 -12.87 6.05
C VAL A 144 -3.25 -12.29 6.19
N ALA A 145 -3.15 -11.00 6.46
CA ALA A 145 -1.87 -10.33 6.67
C ALA A 145 -1.11 -10.89 7.88
N GLU A 146 -1.81 -11.21 8.95
CA GLU A 146 -1.23 -11.83 10.14
C GLU A 146 -0.72 -13.25 9.84
N SER A 147 -1.48 -14.06 9.10
CA SER A 147 -1.05 -15.39 8.67
C SER A 147 0.20 -15.33 7.79
N PHE A 148 0.24 -14.39 6.84
CA PHE A 148 1.43 -14.12 6.03
C PHE A 148 2.63 -13.74 6.90
N ARG A 149 2.44 -12.78 7.80
CA ARG A 149 3.49 -12.32 8.72
C ARG A 149 4.06 -13.45 9.58
N LEU A 150 3.20 -14.28 10.16
CA LEU A 150 3.60 -15.41 10.99
C LEU A 150 4.43 -16.42 10.20
N THR A 151 4.01 -16.77 8.98
CA THR A 151 4.75 -17.70 8.10
C THR A 151 6.11 -17.11 7.73
N VAL A 152 6.18 -15.84 7.31
CA VAL A 152 7.45 -15.18 6.99
C VAL A 152 8.36 -15.11 8.23
N THR A 153 7.82 -14.79 9.41
CA THR A 153 8.56 -14.77 10.67
C THR A 153 9.17 -16.14 10.98
N GLU A 154 8.41 -17.23 10.82
CA GLU A 154 8.91 -18.59 11.02
C GLU A 154 10.06 -18.92 10.04
N ARG A 155 9.91 -18.57 8.77
CA ARG A 155 10.93 -18.79 7.74
C ARG A 155 12.21 -18.01 8.02
N LEU A 156 12.08 -16.77 8.48
CA LEU A 156 13.20 -15.90 8.88
C LEU A 156 13.89 -16.37 10.17
N GLY A 157 13.26 -17.20 11.00
CA GLY A 157 13.80 -17.63 12.29
C GLY A 157 15.14 -18.36 12.20
N ARG A 158 15.56 -18.81 11.02
CA ARG A 158 16.87 -19.43 10.75
C ARG A 158 17.86 -18.48 10.09
N ALA A 159 17.42 -17.30 9.68
CA ALA A 159 18.28 -16.33 9.02
C ALA A 159 19.23 -15.65 10.02
N PRO A 160 20.50 -15.37 9.65
CA PRO A 160 21.48 -14.75 10.54
C PRO A 160 21.26 -13.23 10.62
N LEU A 161 20.08 -12.80 11.04
CA LEU A 161 19.75 -11.38 11.23
C LEU A 161 20.63 -10.75 12.31
N ARG A 162 21.15 -9.54 12.05
CA ARG A 162 21.95 -8.78 13.03
C ARG A 162 21.43 -7.37 13.14
N GLY A 163 21.10 -6.92 14.35
CA GLY A 163 20.65 -5.57 14.62
C GLY A 163 19.28 -5.22 13.99
N LEU A 164 18.48 -6.23 13.69
CA LEU A 164 17.10 -6.12 13.27
C LEU A 164 16.28 -7.21 13.96
N ASP A 165 15.17 -6.84 14.56
CA ASP A 165 14.25 -7.78 15.17
C ASP A 165 13.56 -8.64 14.10
N LEU A 166 13.15 -9.85 14.48
CA LEU A 166 12.52 -10.80 13.57
C LEU A 166 11.16 -10.33 13.05
N HIS A 167 10.39 -9.63 13.88
CA HIS A 167 9.10 -9.07 13.48
C HIS A 167 9.29 -7.86 12.56
N ASP A 168 10.31 -7.05 12.81
CA ASP A 168 10.70 -5.94 11.93
C ASP A 168 11.13 -6.45 10.55
N ALA A 169 11.95 -7.50 10.52
CA ALA A 169 12.38 -8.14 9.27
C ALA A 169 11.19 -8.72 8.48
N ALA A 170 10.23 -9.35 9.15
CA ALA A 170 9.02 -9.85 8.52
C ALA A 170 8.14 -8.70 7.99
N ALA A 171 8.05 -7.59 8.73
CA ALA A 171 7.32 -6.40 8.28
C ALA A 171 7.99 -5.75 7.06
N VAL A 172 9.32 -5.68 7.01
CA VAL A 172 10.09 -5.23 5.83
C VAL A 172 9.72 -6.04 4.61
N LEU A 173 9.76 -7.39 4.69
CA LEU A 173 9.43 -8.27 3.57
C LEU A 173 7.95 -8.24 3.16
N GLY A 174 7.04 -8.00 4.09
CA GLY A 174 5.60 -7.93 3.78
C GLY A 174 5.16 -6.56 3.24
N ARG A 175 5.69 -5.47 3.80
CA ARG A 175 5.14 -4.13 3.57
C ARG A 175 5.83 -3.37 2.44
N ILE A 176 7.17 -3.42 2.36
CA ILE A 176 7.93 -2.64 1.37
C ILE A 176 7.69 -3.16 -0.05
N PRO A 177 7.80 -4.48 -0.35
CA PRO A 177 7.50 -4.99 -1.68
C PRO A 177 6.07 -4.70 -2.13
N HIS A 178 5.10 -4.81 -1.21
CA HIS A 178 3.71 -4.49 -1.50
C HIS A 178 3.56 -3.02 -1.97
N MET A 179 4.16 -2.08 -1.25
CA MET A 179 4.03 -0.66 -1.60
C MET A 179 4.75 -0.31 -2.89
N VAL A 180 5.95 -0.85 -3.12
CA VAL A 180 6.68 -0.60 -4.39
C VAL A 180 5.89 -1.15 -5.58
N GLN A 181 5.26 -2.34 -5.46
CA GLN A 181 4.38 -2.86 -6.51
C GLN A 181 3.11 -2.01 -6.68
N LEU A 182 2.53 -1.49 -5.59
CA LEU A 182 1.40 -0.56 -5.68
C LEU A 182 1.77 0.73 -6.43
N TYR A 183 2.93 1.31 -6.12
CA TYR A 183 3.43 2.50 -6.82
C TYR A 183 3.64 2.23 -8.30
N ARG A 184 4.28 1.09 -8.65
CA ARG A 184 4.46 0.65 -10.04
C ARG A 184 3.12 0.49 -10.75
N TYR A 185 2.20 -0.23 -10.13
CA TYR A 185 0.89 -0.52 -10.71
C TYR A 185 0.06 0.74 -10.98
N ARG A 186 0.10 1.71 -10.07
CA ARG A 186 -0.63 2.99 -10.20
C ARG A 186 0.12 4.05 -11.00
N GLY A 187 1.35 3.79 -11.43
CA GLY A 187 2.17 4.78 -12.14
C GLY A 187 2.46 6.03 -11.31
N MET A 188 2.55 5.88 -9.97
CA MET A 188 2.75 7.03 -9.07
C MET A 188 4.14 7.64 -9.20
N PHE A 189 5.13 6.85 -9.59
CA PHE A 189 6.51 7.27 -9.81
C PHE A 189 7.01 6.73 -11.14
N PRO A 190 7.97 7.40 -11.78
CA PRO A 190 8.54 6.99 -13.07
C PRO A 190 9.52 5.81 -12.88
N LEU A 191 9.00 4.65 -12.47
CA LEU A 191 9.81 3.46 -12.24
C LEU A 191 10.28 2.81 -13.55
N PRO A 192 11.49 2.19 -13.56
CA PRO A 192 11.97 1.43 -14.70
C PRO A 192 11.14 0.16 -14.95
N ASP A 193 11.56 -0.68 -15.88
CA ASP A 193 10.89 -1.94 -16.15
C ASP A 193 10.83 -2.87 -14.93
N ARG A 194 9.96 -3.86 -14.99
CA ARG A 194 9.70 -4.77 -13.90
C ARG A 194 10.94 -5.53 -13.41
N ALA A 195 11.84 -5.91 -14.31
CA ALA A 195 13.04 -6.68 -13.95
C ALA A 195 14.00 -5.79 -13.16
N ALA A 196 14.21 -4.54 -13.61
CA ALA A 196 15.01 -3.55 -12.89
C ALA A 196 14.41 -3.20 -11.53
N VAL A 197 13.08 -3.02 -11.43
CA VAL A 197 12.40 -2.82 -10.14
C VAL A 197 12.62 -4.02 -9.22
N SER A 198 12.42 -5.25 -9.69
CA SER A 198 12.56 -6.45 -8.86
C SER A 198 14.00 -6.63 -8.39
N TRP A 199 14.99 -6.35 -9.24
CA TRP A 199 16.39 -6.45 -8.86
C TRP A 199 16.80 -5.36 -7.85
N SER A 200 16.51 -4.10 -8.13
CA SER A 200 16.81 -2.99 -7.21
C SER A 200 16.15 -3.20 -5.84
N LEU A 201 14.90 -3.67 -5.83
CA LEU A 201 14.20 -4.02 -4.60
C LEU A 201 14.88 -5.18 -3.85
N THR A 202 15.39 -6.19 -4.60
CA THR A 202 16.17 -7.29 -4.01
C THR A 202 17.40 -6.76 -3.29
N VAL A 203 18.21 -5.91 -3.95
CA VAL A 203 19.42 -5.35 -3.36
C VAL A 203 19.08 -4.51 -2.12
N ALA A 204 18.07 -3.65 -2.20
CA ALA A 204 17.67 -2.80 -1.09
C ALA A 204 17.22 -3.63 0.13
N LEU A 205 16.35 -4.62 -0.06
CA LEU A 205 15.87 -5.47 1.03
C LEU A 205 16.96 -6.41 1.56
N GLN A 206 17.81 -6.94 0.68
CA GLN A 206 18.97 -7.75 1.09
C GLN A 206 19.85 -6.96 2.05
N LEU A 207 20.15 -5.71 1.74
CA LEU A 207 20.97 -4.86 2.60
C LEU A 207 20.24 -4.42 3.89
N MET A 208 18.93 -4.20 3.85
CA MET A 208 18.14 -3.96 5.06
C MET A 208 18.24 -5.14 6.03
N LEU A 209 18.11 -6.37 5.53
CA LEU A 209 18.16 -7.59 6.33
C LEU A 209 19.61 -7.98 6.73
N PHE A 210 20.53 -7.90 5.79
CA PHE A 210 21.90 -8.36 5.88
C PHE A 210 22.89 -7.27 5.39
N PRO A 211 23.14 -6.23 6.18
CA PRO A 211 23.99 -5.09 5.75
C PRO A 211 25.44 -5.49 5.46
N ASP A 212 25.89 -6.64 5.99
CA ASP A 212 27.23 -7.19 5.75
C ASP A 212 27.31 -8.07 4.49
N THR A 213 26.27 -8.04 3.61
CA THR A 213 26.29 -8.78 2.35
C THR A 213 27.44 -8.26 1.48
N PRO A 214 28.40 -9.12 1.06
CA PRO A 214 29.50 -8.71 0.21
C PRO A 214 29.01 -8.27 -1.18
N ASP A 215 29.66 -7.26 -1.78
CA ASP A 215 29.31 -6.77 -3.13
C ASP A 215 29.42 -7.89 -4.18
N GLU A 216 30.38 -8.82 -4.02
CA GLU A 216 30.53 -9.98 -4.91
C GLU A 216 29.29 -10.91 -4.85
N ALA A 217 28.62 -11.01 -3.70
CA ALA A 217 27.41 -11.79 -3.58
C ALA A 217 26.23 -11.14 -4.31
N LEU A 218 26.13 -9.82 -4.29
CA LEU A 218 25.15 -9.07 -5.06
C LEU A 218 25.42 -9.18 -6.57
N GLN A 219 26.68 -9.03 -7.00
CA GLN A 219 27.07 -9.15 -8.42
C GLN A 219 26.90 -10.59 -8.94
N GLY A 220 27.21 -11.59 -8.12
CA GLY A 220 27.13 -13.01 -8.51
C GLY A 220 25.70 -13.52 -8.70
N ALA A 221 24.73 -12.87 -8.05
CA ALA A 221 23.31 -13.19 -8.16
C ALA A 221 22.56 -12.32 -9.19
N ALA A 222 23.22 -11.28 -9.71
CA ALA A 222 22.59 -10.38 -10.68
C ALA A 222 22.08 -11.15 -11.92
N PRO A 223 20.81 -10.96 -12.34
CA PRO A 223 20.29 -11.64 -13.52
C PRO A 223 21.10 -11.28 -14.75
N SER A 224 21.53 -12.29 -15.54
CA SER A 224 22.25 -12.10 -16.79
C SER A 224 21.29 -11.57 -17.84
N GLY A 225 21.42 -10.29 -18.21
CA GLY A 225 20.64 -9.64 -19.25
C GLY A 225 19.35 -9.02 -18.71
N ILE A 226 19.46 -7.81 -18.21
CA ILE A 226 18.32 -6.92 -18.10
C ILE A 226 17.97 -6.56 -19.56
N ASP A 227 16.78 -6.95 -19.98
CA ASP A 227 16.27 -6.57 -21.30
C ASP A 227 16.00 -5.06 -21.28
N ASP A 228 16.84 -4.28 -21.97
CA ASP A 228 16.75 -2.81 -22.12
C ASP A 228 15.56 -2.39 -23.00
N SER A 229 14.53 -3.21 -23.10
CA SER A 229 13.32 -2.81 -23.79
C SER A 229 12.68 -1.65 -23.02
N PRO A 230 12.55 -0.45 -23.59
CA PRO A 230 11.95 0.68 -22.90
C PRO A 230 10.52 0.33 -22.56
N GLY A 231 10.22 0.30 -21.26
CA GLY A 231 8.86 0.19 -20.75
C GLY A 231 7.99 1.27 -21.39
N GLN A 232 6.72 0.96 -21.59
CA GLN A 232 5.76 1.88 -22.17
C GLN A 232 5.80 3.20 -21.35
N PRO A 233 6.05 4.36 -22.00
CA PRO A 233 6.20 5.60 -21.24
C PRO A 233 4.94 5.85 -20.42
N PRO A 234 5.08 6.30 -19.16
CA PRO A 234 3.95 6.66 -18.34
C PRO A 234 3.14 7.75 -19.06
N VAL A 235 1.81 7.63 -19.03
CA VAL A 235 0.92 8.68 -19.51
C VAL A 235 1.14 9.87 -18.59
N VAL A 236 1.93 10.84 -19.05
CA VAL A 236 2.12 12.12 -18.37
C VAL A 236 0.79 12.86 -18.49
N VAL A 237 0.01 12.86 -17.42
CA VAL A 237 -1.11 13.79 -17.28
C VAL A 237 -0.47 15.13 -16.92
N GLU A 238 -0.48 16.07 -17.86
CA GLU A 238 -0.07 17.44 -17.58
C GLU A 238 -1.00 18.02 -16.52
N SER A 239 -0.45 18.28 -15.33
CA SER A 239 -1.17 18.96 -14.27
C SER A 239 -1.38 20.42 -14.63
N PRO A 240 -2.58 20.99 -14.50
CA PRO A 240 -2.80 22.42 -14.68
C PRO A 240 -2.07 23.21 -13.58
N GLU A 241 -1.56 24.37 -13.95
CA GLU A 241 -0.81 25.28 -13.08
C GLU A 241 -1.53 25.54 -11.74
N SER A 242 -0.79 25.31 -10.66
CA SER A 242 -1.21 25.48 -9.27
C SER A 242 -1.71 26.91 -9.01
N THR A 243 -2.98 27.06 -8.65
CA THR A 243 -3.51 28.30 -8.09
C THR A 243 -3.08 28.41 -6.62
N ALA A 244 -2.48 29.55 -6.28
CA ALA A 244 -1.93 29.87 -4.98
C ALA A 244 -2.83 29.47 -3.79
N VAL A 245 -2.23 28.75 -2.84
CA VAL A 245 -2.85 28.32 -1.59
C VAL A 245 -3.27 29.56 -0.78
N VAL A 246 -4.56 29.71 -0.59
CA VAL A 246 -5.13 30.72 0.33
C VAL A 246 -4.77 30.27 1.75
N ALA A 247 -4.02 31.10 2.48
CA ALA A 247 -3.67 30.87 3.88
C ALA A 247 -4.94 30.54 4.69
N GLY A 248 -4.96 29.35 5.32
CA GLY A 248 -6.13 28.82 6.00
C GLY A 248 -6.56 29.70 7.18
N VAL A 249 -7.84 30.05 7.23
CA VAL A 249 -8.48 30.69 8.39
C VAL A 249 -8.36 29.73 9.59
N ALA A 250 -7.93 30.23 10.75
CA ALA A 250 -7.87 29.43 11.97
C ALA A 250 -9.26 28.88 12.30
N LEU A 251 -9.42 27.56 12.29
CA LEU A 251 -10.69 26.92 12.64
C LEU A 251 -10.98 27.06 14.13
N SER A 252 -12.29 27.12 14.46
CA SER A 252 -12.73 27.12 15.84
C SER A 252 -12.32 25.80 16.55
N PRO A 253 -12.16 25.78 17.89
CA PRO A 253 -11.85 24.58 18.64
C PRO A 253 -12.81 23.42 18.31
N ILE A 254 -14.11 23.71 18.19
CA ILE A 254 -15.13 22.70 17.83
C ILE A 254 -14.87 22.08 16.45
N ALA A 255 -14.47 22.87 15.46
CA ALA A 255 -14.14 22.33 14.15
C ALA A 255 -12.86 21.46 14.19
N GLN A 256 -11.90 21.79 15.06
CA GLN A 256 -10.72 20.98 15.29
C GLN A 256 -11.07 19.63 15.93
N ASP A 257 -11.99 19.61 16.92
CA ASP A 257 -12.48 18.39 17.55
C ASP A 257 -13.19 17.47 16.54
N VAL A 258 -13.99 18.05 15.64
CA VAL A 258 -14.63 17.31 14.54
C VAL A 258 -13.59 16.67 13.62
N LEU A 259 -12.55 17.41 13.23
CA LEU A 259 -11.50 16.90 12.36
C LEU A 259 -10.69 15.80 13.03
N ALA A 260 -10.34 15.94 14.31
CA ALA A 260 -9.61 14.94 15.07
C ALA A 260 -10.43 13.64 15.21
N ALA A 261 -11.71 13.73 15.60
CA ALA A 261 -12.63 12.61 15.69
C ALA A 261 -12.80 11.91 14.33
N SER A 262 -12.95 12.70 13.24
CA SER A 262 -13.11 12.15 11.89
C SER A 262 -11.84 11.42 11.42
N SER A 263 -10.66 12.01 11.65
CA SER A 263 -9.38 11.37 11.29
C SER A 263 -9.20 10.03 12.00
N ALA A 264 -9.54 9.95 13.29
CA ALA A 264 -9.48 8.73 14.07
C ALA A 264 -10.45 7.65 13.54
N LEU A 265 -11.72 8.02 13.27
CA LEU A 265 -12.73 7.12 12.72
C LEU A 265 -12.36 6.64 11.31
N PHE A 266 -11.85 7.51 10.45
CA PHE A 266 -11.40 7.13 9.11
C PHE A 266 -10.20 6.19 9.16
N ALA A 267 -9.30 6.36 10.13
CA ALA A 267 -8.17 5.47 10.34
C ALA A 267 -8.60 4.09 10.82
N GLU A 268 -9.56 4.02 11.72
CA GLU A 268 -10.04 2.78 12.31
C GLU A 268 -10.94 1.98 11.36
N ARG A 269 -11.89 2.66 10.69
CA ARG A 269 -13.01 2.03 9.98
C ARG A 269 -13.06 2.29 8.47
N GLY A 270 -12.22 3.20 7.97
CA GLY A 270 -12.23 3.65 6.59
C GLY A 270 -13.30 4.74 6.31
N TYR A 271 -13.02 5.54 5.27
CA TYR A 271 -13.85 6.70 4.93
C TYR A 271 -15.31 6.35 4.60
N TYR A 272 -15.55 5.30 3.80
CA TYR A 272 -16.91 5.01 3.31
C TYR A 272 -17.88 4.54 4.40
N VAL A 273 -17.40 3.78 5.36
CA VAL A 273 -18.22 3.18 6.43
C VAL A 273 -18.67 4.21 7.46
N VAL A 274 -17.85 5.23 7.70
CA VAL A 274 -18.11 6.26 8.72
C VAL A 274 -19.22 7.22 8.26
N GLY A 275 -20.23 7.44 9.12
CA GLY A 275 -21.32 8.37 8.90
C GLY A 275 -21.18 9.67 9.70
N MET A 276 -21.87 10.73 9.27
CA MET A 276 -21.89 12.02 9.97
C MET A 276 -22.39 11.92 11.42
N GLU A 277 -23.28 10.97 11.70
CA GLU A 277 -23.81 10.74 13.06
C GLU A 277 -22.74 10.20 14.00
N GLU A 278 -21.91 9.29 13.51
CA GLU A 278 -20.81 8.70 14.25
C GLU A 278 -19.71 9.73 14.53
N ILE A 279 -19.42 10.59 13.54
CA ILE A 279 -18.50 11.72 13.71
C ILE A 279 -19.02 12.67 14.79
N ALA A 280 -20.32 13.03 14.78
CA ALA A 280 -20.90 13.90 15.79
C ALA A 280 -20.78 13.26 17.19
N ALA A 281 -21.08 11.98 17.32
CA ALA A 281 -20.98 11.24 18.59
C ALA A 281 -19.53 11.18 19.10
N ALA A 282 -18.57 10.89 18.23
CA ALA A 282 -17.14 10.80 18.58
C ALA A 282 -16.54 12.19 18.95
N ALA A 283 -17.05 13.27 18.35
CA ALA A 283 -16.68 14.64 18.70
C ALA A 283 -17.48 15.20 19.91
N GLU A 284 -18.32 14.38 20.54
CA GLU A 284 -19.21 14.79 21.65
C GLU A 284 -20.15 15.97 21.32
N LEU A 285 -20.61 16.05 20.05
CA LEU A 285 -21.43 17.13 19.53
C LEU A 285 -22.85 16.67 19.18
N SER A 286 -23.80 17.63 19.19
CA SER A 286 -25.08 17.40 18.55
C SER A 286 -24.93 17.38 17.01
N ARG A 287 -25.81 16.63 16.32
CA ARG A 287 -25.87 16.63 14.84
C ARG A 287 -26.02 18.06 14.29
N ALA A 288 -26.90 18.87 14.89
CA ALA A 288 -27.12 20.26 14.47
C ALA A 288 -25.84 21.11 14.62
N THR A 289 -25.04 20.85 15.65
CA THR A 289 -23.76 21.54 15.83
C THR A 289 -22.76 21.11 14.76
N LEU A 290 -22.63 19.81 14.48
CA LEU A 290 -21.74 19.31 13.43
C LEU A 290 -22.10 19.93 12.07
N TYR A 291 -23.38 19.85 11.65
CA TYR A 291 -23.83 20.36 10.35
C TYR A 291 -23.67 21.88 10.19
N ARG A 292 -23.51 22.62 11.27
CA ARG A 292 -23.18 24.07 11.22
C ARG A 292 -21.74 24.33 10.76
N TYR A 293 -20.83 23.38 11.01
CA TYR A 293 -19.41 23.50 10.64
C TYR A 293 -19.08 22.78 9.34
N PHE A 294 -19.66 21.62 9.13
CA PHE A 294 -19.42 20.78 7.95
C PHE A 294 -20.74 20.20 7.46
N SER A 295 -21.13 20.53 6.24
CA SER A 295 -22.38 20.07 5.64
C SER A 295 -22.30 18.61 5.19
N THR A 296 -21.10 18.13 4.86
CA THR A 296 -20.87 16.79 4.34
C THR A 296 -19.59 16.16 4.89
N LYS A 297 -19.51 14.84 4.83
CA LYS A 297 -18.29 14.09 5.14
C LYS A 297 -17.16 14.42 4.15
N ALA A 298 -17.49 14.72 2.89
CA ALA A 298 -16.52 15.12 1.89
C ALA A 298 -15.85 16.48 2.24
N GLU A 299 -16.58 17.45 2.79
CA GLU A 299 -15.99 18.71 3.28
C GLU A 299 -15.02 18.48 4.43
N ILE A 300 -15.33 17.55 5.34
CA ILE A 300 -14.41 17.16 6.43
C ILE A 300 -13.13 16.56 5.86
N LEU A 301 -13.26 15.62 4.90
CA LEU A 301 -12.11 15.00 4.27
C LEU A 301 -11.27 16.00 3.48
N ALA A 302 -11.90 16.91 2.75
CA ALA A 302 -11.20 17.96 2.00
C ALA A 302 -10.39 18.88 2.93
N GLU A 303 -10.95 19.28 4.07
CA GLU A 303 -10.22 20.11 5.04
C GLU A 303 -9.08 19.32 5.72
N LEU A 304 -9.29 18.04 6.05
CA LEU A 304 -8.23 17.19 6.56
C LEU A 304 -7.11 16.99 5.52
N THR A 305 -7.47 16.77 4.25
CA THR A 305 -6.52 16.64 3.14
C THR A 305 -5.69 17.91 2.99
N ARG A 306 -6.32 19.08 2.93
CA ARG A 306 -5.61 20.36 2.83
C ARG A 306 -4.58 20.55 3.95
N ARG A 307 -4.90 20.17 5.18
CA ARG A 307 -3.98 20.25 6.32
C ARG A 307 -2.84 19.25 6.20
N ALA A 308 -3.16 18.01 5.84
CA ALA A 308 -2.16 16.97 5.66
C ALA A 308 -1.17 17.34 4.54
N VAL A 309 -1.67 17.91 3.43
CA VAL A 309 -0.82 18.40 2.33
C VAL A 309 0.10 19.52 2.78
N THR A 310 -0.43 20.52 3.49
CA THR A 310 0.40 21.61 4.01
C THR A 310 1.50 21.11 4.95
N GLU A 311 1.19 20.09 5.77
CA GLU A 311 2.17 19.54 6.71
C GLU A 311 3.21 18.66 6.00
N ILE A 312 2.81 17.84 5.01
CA ILE A 312 3.76 17.04 4.23
C ILE A 312 4.69 17.91 3.38
N GLU A 313 4.22 19.04 2.85
CA GLU A 313 5.06 20.04 2.18
C GLU A 313 6.08 20.65 3.16
N GLY A 314 5.68 20.93 4.39
CA GLY A 314 6.59 21.35 5.44
C GLY A 314 7.64 20.30 5.78
N GLN A 315 7.26 19.02 5.84
CA GLN A 315 8.18 17.90 6.03
C GLN A 315 9.15 17.78 4.83
N ALA A 316 8.69 18.01 3.61
CA ALA A 316 9.52 17.98 2.42
C ALA A 316 10.60 19.08 2.44
N VAL A 317 10.24 20.30 2.80
CA VAL A 317 11.20 21.41 2.96
C VAL A 317 12.22 21.08 4.04
N ALA A 318 11.76 20.59 5.21
CA ALA A 318 12.65 20.22 6.31
C ALA A 318 13.61 19.07 5.92
N LEU A 319 13.19 18.14 5.04
CA LEU A 319 14.06 17.08 4.54
C LEU A 319 15.13 17.63 3.58
N GLN A 320 14.79 18.58 2.72
CA GLN A 320 15.75 19.23 1.81
C GLN A 320 16.80 20.06 2.54
N GLU A 321 16.42 20.67 3.66
CA GLU A 321 17.29 21.50 4.50
C GLU A 321 17.97 20.71 5.64
N LEU A 322 17.96 19.37 5.55
CA LEU A 322 18.36 18.50 6.63
C LEU A 322 19.84 18.67 6.98
N ALA A 323 20.11 19.06 8.23
CA ALA A 323 21.48 19.10 8.75
C ALA A 323 22.06 17.69 8.92
N ALA A 324 23.38 17.56 8.78
CA ALA A 324 24.07 16.29 9.01
C ALA A 324 23.72 15.73 10.40
N GLY A 325 23.27 14.47 10.44
CA GLY A 325 22.88 13.78 11.67
C GLY A 325 21.45 14.05 12.16
N ALA A 326 20.67 14.94 11.53
CA ALA A 326 19.32 15.29 11.94
C ALA A 326 18.22 14.35 11.40
N LEU A 327 18.58 13.34 10.61
CA LEU A 327 17.61 12.41 10.00
C LEU A 327 16.68 11.75 11.05
N GLY A 328 17.23 11.38 12.21
CA GLY A 328 16.44 10.76 13.28
C GLY A 328 15.36 11.68 13.83
N GLU A 329 15.68 12.94 14.09
CA GLU A 329 14.72 13.92 14.60
C GLU A 329 13.63 14.22 13.55
N TRP A 330 14.02 14.43 12.29
CA TRP A 330 13.10 14.60 11.19
C TRP A 330 12.14 13.41 11.05
N THR A 331 12.68 12.18 11.13
CA THR A 331 11.87 10.95 11.01
C THR A 331 10.85 10.83 12.14
N VAL A 332 11.19 11.23 13.37
CA VAL A 332 10.22 11.29 14.49
C VAL A 332 9.07 12.27 14.16
N GLY A 333 9.39 13.45 13.63
CA GLY A 333 8.39 14.42 13.16
C GLY A 333 7.48 13.83 12.07
N TYR A 334 8.08 13.12 11.11
CA TYR A 334 7.34 12.46 10.04
C TYR A 334 6.42 11.33 10.56
N VAL A 335 6.88 10.50 11.50
CA VAL A 335 6.05 9.45 12.13
C VAL A 335 4.83 10.07 12.81
N ARG A 336 5.00 11.16 13.56
CA ARG A 336 3.89 11.88 14.20
C ARG A 336 2.89 12.40 13.19
N PHE A 337 3.37 13.05 12.13
CA PHE A 337 2.54 13.50 11.01
C PHE A 337 1.76 12.33 10.41
N HIS A 338 2.44 11.27 10.01
CA HIS A 338 1.81 10.13 9.33
C HIS A 338 0.75 9.45 10.22
N ARG A 339 1.02 9.28 11.51
CA ARG A 339 0.06 8.71 12.47
C ARG A 339 -1.16 9.63 12.70
N ALA A 340 -0.95 10.94 12.77
CA ALA A 340 -2.04 11.91 12.93
C ALA A 340 -3.00 11.91 11.73
N TYR A 341 -2.46 11.77 10.53
CA TYR A 341 -3.23 11.81 9.27
C TYR A 341 -3.45 10.46 8.61
N ARG A 342 -3.15 9.34 9.30
CA ARG A 342 -3.21 7.98 8.70
C ARG A 342 -4.55 7.67 8.01
N GLY A 343 -5.67 8.13 8.57
CA GLY A 343 -7.01 7.93 8.01
C GLY A 343 -7.22 8.69 6.70
N VAL A 344 -6.65 9.87 6.59
CA VAL A 344 -6.69 10.72 5.40
C VAL A 344 -5.74 10.17 4.34
N ILE A 345 -4.50 9.88 4.72
CA ILE A 345 -3.49 9.29 3.82
C ILE A 345 -4.02 7.97 3.23
N ARG A 346 -4.68 7.15 4.05
CA ARG A 346 -5.32 5.93 3.58
C ARG A 346 -6.42 6.22 2.53
N ALA A 347 -7.23 7.26 2.75
CA ALA A 347 -8.27 7.65 1.81
C ALA A 347 -7.70 8.13 0.46
N TRP A 348 -6.50 8.73 0.43
CA TRP A 348 -5.83 9.13 -0.82
C TRP A 348 -5.49 7.93 -1.73
N PHE A 349 -5.27 6.75 -1.15
CA PHE A 349 -5.04 5.51 -1.90
C PHE A 349 -6.32 4.85 -2.39
N ASP A 350 -7.51 5.36 -2.04
CA ASP A 350 -8.79 4.92 -2.58
C ASP A 350 -9.10 5.74 -3.84
N GLY A 351 -9.01 5.12 -5.01
CA GLY A 351 -9.15 5.81 -6.29
C GLY A 351 -10.45 6.59 -6.44
N THR A 352 -11.56 6.11 -5.84
CA THR A 352 -12.86 6.81 -5.91
C THR A 352 -12.95 8.00 -4.95
N VAL A 353 -12.13 8.04 -3.92
CA VAL A 353 -12.01 9.18 -3.01
C VAL A 353 -11.10 10.24 -3.62
N ALA A 354 -10.01 9.84 -4.25
CA ALA A 354 -9.10 10.73 -4.94
C ALA A 354 -9.84 11.57 -5.99
N GLU A 355 -10.74 10.98 -6.79
CA GLU A 355 -11.57 11.70 -7.75
C GLU A 355 -12.52 12.74 -7.13
N GLN A 356 -12.90 12.60 -5.85
CA GLN A 356 -13.77 13.54 -5.14
C GLN A 356 -13.00 14.70 -4.49
N LEU A 357 -11.71 14.49 -4.22
CA LEU A 357 -10.80 15.53 -3.77
C LEU A 357 -10.31 16.24 -5.02
N SER A 358 -10.42 17.55 -5.13
CA SER A 358 -9.88 18.31 -6.25
C SER A 358 -8.36 18.09 -6.35
N ASP A 359 -7.99 17.31 -7.30
CA ASP A 359 -6.85 16.44 -7.54
C ASP A 359 -5.45 17.01 -7.40
N ALA A 360 -5.24 18.29 -7.68
CA ALA A 360 -3.90 18.86 -7.70
C ALA A 360 -3.18 18.81 -6.34
N SER A 361 -3.90 18.94 -5.22
CA SER A 361 -3.25 19.13 -3.92
C SER A 361 -2.64 17.87 -3.32
N VAL A 362 -3.24 16.68 -3.53
CA VAL A 362 -2.70 15.42 -2.99
C VAL A 362 -1.45 15.01 -3.76
N ASP A 363 -1.52 15.09 -5.09
CA ASP A 363 -0.39 14.77 -5.97
C ASP A 363 0.77 15.76 -5.76
N ASP A 364 0.47 17.04 -5.51
CA ASP A 364 1.47 18.05 -5.18
C ASP A 364 2.19 17.73 -3.86
N GLY A 365 1.45 17.34 -2.81
CA GLY A 365 2.03 16.99 -1.51
C GLY A 365 2.87 15.70 -1.57
N ILE A 366 2.35 14.64 -2.19
CA ILE A 366 3.10 13.39 -2.39
C ILE A 366 4.32 13.65 -3.29
N GLY A 367 4.16 14.43 -4.33
CA GLY A 367 5.26 14.82 -5.22
C GLY A 367 6.31 15.68 -4.54
N ALA A 368 5.93 16.55 -3.60
CA ALA A 368 6.87 17.38 -2.85
C ALA A 368 7.81 16.51 -1.97
N ILE A 369 7.24 15.57 -1.20
CA ILE A 369 8.06 14.69 -0.36
C ILE A 369 8.89 13.72 -1.21
N HIS A 370 8.36 13.23 -2.34
CA HIS A 370 9.11 12.37 -3.26
C HIS A 370 10.32 13.11 -3.84
N ARG A 371 10.15 14.35 -4.34
CA ARG A 371 11.28 15.19 -4.84
C ARG A 371 12.30 15.47 -3.74
N ALA A 372 11.87 15.70 -2.50
CA ALA A 372 12.80 15.89 -1.38
C ALA A 372 13.63 14.63 -1.11
N VAL A 373 13.02 13.45 -1.20
CA VAL A 373 13.70 12.16 -1.10
C VAL A 373 14.68 11.97 -2.26
N GLU A 374 14.29 12.26 -3.50
CA GLU A 374 15.19 12.19 -4.67
C GLU A 374 16.41 13.10 -4.48
N THR A 375 16.17 14.36 -4.08
CA THR A 375 17.28 15.31 -3.79
C THR A 375 18.23 14.78 -2.71
N LEU A 376 17.70 14.17 -1.64
CA LEU A 376 18.52 13.53 -0.60
C LEU A 376 19.34 12.37 -1.19
N LEU A 377 18.71 11.50 -1.99
CA LEU A 377 19.38 10.35 -2.60
C LEU A 377 20.44 10.73 -3.63
N GLU A 378 20.32 11.87 -4.29
CA GLU A 378 21.37 12.42 -5.18
C GLU A 378 22.65 12.81 -4.42
N THR A 379 22.59 13.01 -3.10
CA THR A 379 23.74 13.37 -2.27
C THR A 379 24.53 12.17 -1.75
N VAL A 380 24.05 10.93 -1.99
CA VAL A 380 24.66 9.71 -1.49
C VAL A 380 25.03 8.76 -2.62
N ASP A 381 26.07 7.95 -2.41
CA ASP A 381 26.42 6.87 -3.32
C ASP A 381 25.52 5.66 -3.07
N LEU A 382 24.54 5.44 -3.95
CA LEU A 382 23.67 4.27 -3.86
C LEU A 382 24.46 2.97 -4.07
N PRO A 383 24.10 1.89 -3.37
CA PRO A 383 24.69 0.57 -3.61
C PRO A 383 24.54 0.13 -5.07
N ALA A 384 25.57 -0.53 -5.60
CA ALA A 384 25.55 -1.06 -6.95
C ALA A 384 24.33 -2.00 -7.16
N GLY A 385 23.63 -1.83 -8.26
CA GLY A 385 22.42 -2.60 -8.59
C GLY A 385 21.11 -1.99 -8.09
N ILE A 386 21.15 -0.81 -7.43
CA ILE A 386 19.94 -0.06 -7.09
C ILE A 386 19.76 1.10 -8.07
N ASP A 387 18.65 1.10 -8.80
CA ASP A 387 18.19 2.22 -9.61
C ASP A 387 17.72 3.37 -8.71
N GLY A 388 18.02 4.62 -9.06
CA GLY A 388 17.70 5.80 -8.24
C GLY A 388 16.20 6.02 -8.05
N GLN A 389 15.39 5.75 -9.08
CA GLN A 389 13.93 5.89 -8.99
C GLN A 389 13.32 4.80 -8.07
N VAL A 390 13.87 3.58 -8.16
CA VAL A 390 13.46 2.50 -7.24
C VAL A 390 13.91 2.79 -5.82
N ALA A 391 15.09 3.38 -5.62
CA ALA A 391 15.54 3.83 -4.30
C ALA A 391 14.56 4.85 -3.70
N GLY A 392 14.10 5.82 -4.49
CA GLY A 392 13.05 6.77 -4.09
C GLY A 392 11.77 6.07 -3.67
N ALA A 393 11.29 5.12 -4.48
CA ALA A 393 10.09 4.35 -4.16
C ALA A 393 10.25 3.48 -2.89
N VAL A 394 11.40 2.86 -2.68
CA VAL A 394 11.71 2.10 -1.45
C VAL A 394 11.76 3.04 -0.24
N PHE A 395 12.37 4.20 -0.36
CA PHE A 395 12.39 5.20 0.72
C PHE A 395 10.95 5.62 1.07
N MET A 396 10.14 5.96 0.07
CA MET A 396 8.72 6.31 0.27
C MET A 396 7.92 5.15 0.88
N ALA A 397 8.22 3.89 0.52
CA ALA A 397 7.59 2.72 1.12
C ALA A 397 7.98 2.57 2.61
N VAL A 398 9.23 2.83 2.97
CA VAL A 398 9.67 2.87 4.39
C VAL A 398 8.91 3.96 5.14
N LEU A 399 8.86 5.19 4.60
CA LEU A 399 8.14 6.31 5.20
C LEU A 399 6.65 6.01 5.40
N GLY A 400 5.99 5.42 4.40
CA GLY A 400 4.56 5.18 4.42
C GLY A 400 4.12 3.95 5.22
N ARG A 401 5.00 2.96 5.43
CA ARG A 401 4.58 1.65 5.97
C ARG A 401 5.27 1.22 7.26
N MET A 402 6.43 1.79 7.58
CA MET A 402 7.15 1.44 8.82
C MET A 402 6.80 2.36 9.99
N THR A 403 5.82 3.24 9.83
CA THR A 403 5.22 4.06 10.89
C THR A 403 4.24 3.26 11.77
N GLU A 404 3.76 2.11 11.29
CA GLU A 404 2.84 1.23 12.01
C GLU A 404 3.62 0.16 12.79
N PRO A 405 3.15 -0.25 13.99
CA PRO A 405 3.79 -1.28 14.77
C PRO A 405 4.04 -2.56 13.96
N THR A 406 5.19 -3.19 14.18
CA THR A 406 5.61 -4.41 13.50
C THR A 406 5.29 -5.67 14.28
N GLY A 407 5.16 -5.57 15.60
CA GLY A 407 4.78 -6.65 16.52
C GLY A 407 3.31 -6.62 16.92
N ALA A 408 2.92 -7.58 17.75
CA ALA A 408 1.55 -7.68 18.29
C ALA A 408 1.23 -6.59 19.34
N ASP A 409 2.27 -5.94 19.91
CA ASP A 409 2.11 -4.89 20.90
C ASP A 409 1.89 -3.54 20.20
N ALA A 410 0.66 -3.04 20.26
CA ALA A 410 0.22 -1.78 19.63
C ALA A 410 0.85 -0.50 20.25
N THR A 411 1.90 -0.62 21.05
CA THR A 411 2.47 0.48 21.85
C THR A 411 3.85 0.96 21.38
N GLU A 412 4.25 0.68 20.14
CA GLU A 412 5.51 1.21 19.63
C GLU A 412 5.48 2.75 19.62
N SER A 413 6.50 3.36 20.26
CA SER A 413 6.63 4.82 20.33
C SER A 413 6.96 5.43 18.97
N ASP A 414 6.76 6.74 18.82
CA ASP A 414 7.16 7.46 17.61
C ASP A 414 8.67 7.37 17.39
N GLU A 415 9.44 7.44 18.50
CA GLU A 415 10.88 7.33 18.52
C GLU A 415 11.34 5.92 18.11
N GLY A 416 10.63 4.87 18.55
CA GLY A 416 10.92 3.47 18.18
C GLY A 416 10.72 3.22 16.69
N ALA A 417 9.57 3.64 16.16
CA ALA A 417 9.28 3.55 14.73
C ALA A 417 10.29 4.36 13.89
N ALA A 418 10.61 5.58 14.31
CA ALA A 418 11.60 6.41 13.64
C ALA A 418 13.00 5.79 13.66
N ALA A 419 13.41 5.22 14.79
CA ALA A 419 14.70 4.54 14.91
C ALA A 419 14.78 3.31 13.97
N LEU A 420 13.70 2.53 13.86
CA LEU A 420 13.62 1.42 12.90
C LEU A 420 13.75 1.93 11.46
N MET A 421 12.99 2.96 11.08
CA MET A 421 13.02 3.53 9.72
C MET A 421 14.41 4.03 9.36
N VAL A 422 15.06 4.79 10.26
CA VAL A 422 16.42 5.28 10.06
C VAL A 422 17.42 4.11 9.95
N ASN A 423 17.32 3.11 10.83
CA ASN A 423 18.17 1.91 10.75
C ASN A 423 18.04 1.21 9.39
N LEU A 424 16.82 1.00 8.89
CA LEU A 424 16.58 0.37 7.58
C LEU A 424 17.19 1.17 6.43
N LEU A 425 17.01 2.50 6.44
CA LEU A 425 17.55 3.39 5.41
C LEU A 425 19.08 3.43 5.45
N GLN A 426 19.68 3.54 6.64
CA GLN A 426 21.14 3.54 6.80
C GLN A 426 21.80 2.21 6.45
N ARG A 427 21.11 1.10 6.64
CA ARG A 427 21.60 -0.24 6.24
C ARG A 427 21.59 -0.44 4.74
N SER A 428 20.73 0.27 4.00
CA SER A 428 20.48 0.05 2.57
C SER A 428 20.82 1.26 1.70
N LEU A 429 20.00 2.29 1.72
CA LEU A 429 20.08 3.41 0.77
C LEU A 429 21.04 4.52 1.21
N LEU A 430 21.15 4.78 2.52
CA LEU A 430 21.92 5.88 3.11
C LEU A 430 23.19 5.35 3.82
N ARG A 431 23.86 4.36 3.23
CA ARG A 431 25.09 3.81 3.79
C ARG A 431 26.17 4.89 3.78
N GLU A 432 26.75 5.18 4.93
CA GLU A 432 28.03 5.91 4.95
C GLU A 432 29.05 5.10 4.16
N ALA A 433 29.71 5.73 3.19
CA ALA A 433 30.80 5.09 2.48
C ALA A 433 31.77 4.52 3.52
N ALA A 434 32.02 3.20 3.47
CA ALA A 434 32.98 2.56 4.36
C ALA A 434 34.31 3.31 4.18
N GLN A 435 34.74 4.03 5.23
CA GLN A 435 36.03 4.69 5.18
C GLN A 435 37.08 3.63 4.85
N PRO A 436 37.90 3.81 3.80
CA PRO A 436 38.94 2.85 3.47
C PRO A 436 39.85 2.75 4.69
N GLY A 437 39.96 1.55 5.24
CA GLY A 437 40.56 1.13 6.46
C GLY A 437 41.68 2.00 6.97
N GLY A 438 41.51 2.48 8.20
CA GLY A 438 42.61 2.81 9.05
C GLY A 438 43.40 1.53 9.37
N ALA A 439 44.37 1.22 8.51
CA ALA A 439 45.45 0.31 8.86
C ALA A 439 46.34 1.07 9.81
N THR A 440 46.31 0.70 11.08
CA THR A 440 47.44 0.87 12.01
C THR A 440 47.71 -0.41 12.74
#